data_313b4348d9ff6c77b80420acb6232559
#
_entry.id   313b4348d9ff6c77b80420acb6232559
#
_cell.length_a   1.000
_cell.length_b   1.000
_cell.length_c   1.000
_cell.angle_alpha   90.00
_cell.angle_beta   90.00
_cell.angle_gamma   90.00
#
_symmetry.space_group_name_H-M   'P 1'
#
loop_
_entity.id
_entity.type
_entity.pdbx_description
1 polymer ?
#
loop_
_entity_poly.entity_id
_entity_poly.type
_entity_poly.pdbx_seq_one_letter_code
_entity_poly.pdbx_strand_id
1 'polypeptide(L)'
;MRAHEAGALHADIGHGGPSWLRPPADVNALAPRLWPATVVRGPDGVLTAGGVPVTALATEHGTPAYVLDEADFRARCRAFARGFAGADVYYAGKAFLCRAVARIVAEEGLGLDVCTAGELAVARAARTGC
;
A
#
# COMPACT_ATOMS: atom_id res chain seq x y z
N MET A 1 26.12 -6.83 -26.93
CA MET A 1 24.69 -6.51 -26.80
C MET A 1 24.58 -5.00 -26.92
N ARG A 2 23.96 -4.45 -27.98
CA ARG A 2 23.78 -2.98 -28.10
C ARG A 2 22.67 -2.56 -27.16
N ALA A 3 22.92 -1.57 -26.29
CA ALA A 3 21.88 -0.96 -25.48
C ALA A 3 20.80 -0.36 -26.40
N HIS A 4 19.54 -0.51 -26.05
CA HIS A 4 18.44 0.08 -26.80
C HIS A 4 18.61 1.62 -26.81
N GLU A 5 18.31 2.25 -27.94
CA GLU A 5 18.49 3.70 -28.13
C GLU A 5 17.80 4.55 -27.05
N ALA A 6 16.63 4.12 -26.58
CA ALA A 6 15.94 4.72 -25.44
C ALA A 6 16.77 4.67 -24.14
N GLY A 7 17.56 3.61 -23.93
CA GLY A 7 18.46 3.51 -22.80
C GLY A 7 19.63 4.48 -22.87
N ALA A 8 20.13 4.75 -24.08
CA ALA A 8 21.19 5.73 -24.29
C ALA A 8 20.69 7.18 -24.09
N LEU A 9 19.45 7.48 -24.50
CA LEU A 9 18.82 8.79 -24.30
C LEU A 9 18.47 9.10 -22.84
N HIS A 10 18.28 8.06 -22.01
CA HIS A 10 17.91 8.20 -20.61
C HIS A 10 19.02 7.78 -19.63
N ALA A 11 20.14 7.26 -20.13
CA ALA A 11 21.24 6.80 -19.27
C ALA A 11 22.01 7.95 -18.60
N ASP A 12 21.86 9.16 -19.09
CA ASP A 12 22.53 10.35 -18.56
C ASP A 12 21.69 11.11 -17.51
N ILE A 13 20.84 10.37 -16.79
CA ILE A 13 19.99 10.93 -15.71
C ILE A 13 20.84 11.58 -14.60
N GLY A 14 22.11 11.24 -14.51
CA GLY A 14 23.02 11.84 -13.54
C GLY A 14 23.30 13.33 -13.77
N HIS A 15 23.12 13.85 -14.99
CA HIS A 15 23.54 15.19 -15.37
C HIS A 15 22.44 16.05 -16.00
N GLY A 16 21.25 15.51 -16.27
CA GLY A 16 20.16 16.19 -16.97
C GLY A 16 18.81 16.22 -16.24
N GLY A 17 18.70 15.70 -15.04
CA GLY A 17 17.46 15.74 -14.26
C GLY A 17 17.16 17.14 -13.69
N PRO A 18 15.91 17.42 -13.32
CA PRO A 18 15.54 18.68 -12.68
C PRO A 18 16.44 18.93 -11.45
N SER A 19 16.86 20.18 -11.25
CA SER A 19 17.78 20.57 -10.16
C SER A 19 17.27 20.23 -8.76
N TRP A 20 15.96 20.02 -8.62
CA TRP A 20 15.31 19.58 -7.37
C TRP A 20 15.34 18.06 -7.15
N LEU A 21 15.61 17.27 -8.22
CA LEU A 21 15.70 15.81 -8.14
C LEU A 21 17.06 15.42 -7.60
N ARG A 22 17.11 15.05 -6.34
CA ARG A 22 18.31 14.51 -5.71
C ARG A 22 18.14 13.02 -5.51
N PRO A 23 19.07 12.18 -6.00
CA PRO A 23 19.09 10.76 -5.66
C PRO A 23 19.12 10.59 -4.13
N PRO A 24 18.42 9.61 -3.55
CA PRO A 24 18.53 9.33 -2.13
C PRO A 24 19.96 8.91 -1.78
N ALA A 25 20.45 9.32 -0.62
CA ALA A 25 21.78 8.94 -0.13
C ALA A 25 21.92 7.41 0.03
N ASP A 26 20.83 6.74 0.36
CA ASP A 26 20.70 5.29 0.40
C ASP A 26 19.48 4.87 -0.43
N VAL A 27 19.74 4.19 -1.55
CA VAL A 27 18.68 3.66 -2.45
C VAL A 27 17.87 2.54 -1.82
N ASN A 28 18.37 1.90 -0.77
CA ASN A 28 17.70 0.85 -0.02
C ASN A 28 16.92 1.39 1.18
N ALA A 29 16.98 2.69 1.46
CA ALA A 29 16.23 3.29 2.55
C ALA A 29 14.73 3.17 2.31
N LEU A 30 14.00 2.75 3.34
CA LEU A 30 12.53 2.66 3.32
C LEU A 30 11.97 4.04 3.68
N ALA A 31 11.59 4.83 2.68
CA ALA A 31 11.01 6.14 2.91
C ALA A 31 9.64 6.00 3.60
N PRO A 32 9.43 6.55 4.81
CA PRO A 32 8.21 6.31 5.61
C PRO A 32 6.91 6.73 4.93
N ARG A 33 6.98 7.67 3.99
CA ARG A 33 5.80 8.13 3.22
C ARG A 33 5.35 7.15 2.13
N LEU A 34 6.22 6.21 1.72
CA LEU A 34 5.98 5.29 0.62
C LEU A 34 5.69 3.86 1.10
N TRP A 35 6.24 3.50 2.26
CA TRP A 35 6.15 2.17 2.80
C TRP A 35 5.19 2.11 4.00
N PRO A 36 4.49 0.98 4.20
CA PRO A 36 3.77 0.73 5.43
C PRO A 36 4.69 0.82 6.64
N ALA A 37 4.18 1.31 7.77
CA ALA A 37 4.97 1.54 8.97
C ALA A 37 5.58 0.27 9.57
N THR A 38 5.02 -0.91 9.24
CA THR A 38 5.50 -2.21 9.72
C THR A 38 6.54 -2.84 8.79
N VAL A 39 6.80 -2.23 7.62
CA VAL A 39 7.80 -2.77 6.70
C VAL A 39 9.19 -2.41 7.20
N VAL A 40 9.99 -3.43 7.44
CA VAL A 40 11.38 -3.29 7.84
C VAL A 40 12.28 -4.18 6.99
N ARG A 41 13.55 -3.79 6.89
CA ARG A 41 14.59 -4.60 6.25
C ARG A 41 15.41 -5.30 7.33
N GLY A 42 15.44 -6.63 7.26
CA GLY A 42 16.27 -7.44 8.14
C GLY A 42 17.78 -7.27 7.88
N PRO A 43 18.63 -7.77 8.77
CA PRO A 43 20.07 -7.72 8.62
C PRO A 43 20.58 -8.54 7.42
N ASP A 44 19.81 -9.51 6.97
CA ASP A 44 20.00 -10.31 5.76
C ASP A 44 19.55 -9.61 4.47
N GLY A 45 19.03 -8.38 4.57
CA GLY A 45 18.49 -7.60 3.47
C GLY A 45 17.06 -7.96 3.06
N VAL A 46 16.45 -8.98 3.66
CA VAL A 46 15.07 -9.38 3.37
C VAL A 46 14.09 -8.39 3.99
N LEU A 47 13.08 -7.99 3.22
CA LEU A 47 11.97 -7.18 3.74
C LEU A 47 10.97 -8.06 4.48
N THR A 48 10.44 -7.52 5.57
CA THR A 48 9.25 -8.07 6.25
C THR A 48 8.12 -7.04 6.18
N ALA A 49 6.89 -7.51 6.04
CA ALA A 49 5.67 -6.71 6.14
C ALA A 49 4.76 -7.31 7.21
N GLY A 50 4.35 -6.52 8.20
CA GLY A 50 3.58 -7.04 9.33
C GLY A 50 4.30 -8.16 10.11
N GLY A 51 5.64 -8.18 10.10
CA GLY A 51 6.45 -9.21 10.72
C GLY A 51 6.66 -10.49 9.88
N VAL A 52 6.08 -10.57 8.67
CA VAL A 52 6.23 -11.73 7.77
C VAL A 52 7.25 -11.43 6.67
N PRO A 53 8.28 -12.28 6.47
CA PRO A 53 9.23 -12.12 5.38
C PRO A 53 8.54 -12.19 4.01
N VAL A 54 8.85 -11.25 3.12
CA VAL A 54 8.25 -11.22 1.77
C VAL A 54 8.61 -12.47 0.95
N THR A 55 9.74 -13.10 1.22
CA THR A 55 10.15 -14.38 0.63
C THR A 55 9.24 -15.53 1.05
N ALA A 56 8.79 -15.54 2.31
CA ALA A 56 7.83 -16.53 2.80
C ALA A 56 6.47 -16.34 2.12
N LEU A 57 5.99 -15.09 2.00
CA LEU A 57 4.76 -14.78 1.27
C LEU A 57 4.84 -15.23 -0.20
N ALA A 58 5.97 -14.97 -0.86
CA ALA A 58 6.18 -15.39 -2.24
C ALA A 58 6.19 -16.92 -2.39
N THR A 59 6.75 -17.63 -1.43
CA THR A 59 6.78 -19.11 -1.44
C THR A 59 5.39 -19.70 -1.22
N GLU A 60 4.61 -19.13 -0.31
CA GLU A 60 3.28 -19.65 0.05
C GLU A 60 2.21 -19.29 -0.99
N HIS A 61 2.24 -18.06 -1.49
CA HIS A 61 1.17 -17.51 -2.33
C HIS A 61 1.57 -17.32 -3.80
N GLY A 62 2.85 -17.47 -4.13
CA GLY A 62 3.37 -17.20 -5.47
C GLY A 62 3.60 -15.71 -5.76
N THR A 63 4.08 -15.43 -6.97
CA THR A 63 4.28 -14.09 -7.51
C THR A 63 3.73 -14.00 -8.93
N PRO A 64 3.21 -12.84 -9.38
CA PRO A 64 3.14 -11.57 -8.66
C PRO A 64 2.07 -11.58 -7.55
N ALA A 65 2.29 -10.84 -6.45
CA ALA A 65 1.37 -10.74 -5.33
C ALA A 65 1.28 -9.30 -4.82
N TYR A 66 0.07 -8.90 -4.42
CA TYR A 66 -0.14 -7.65 -3.67
C TYR A 66 -0.29 -7.98 -2.19
N VAL A 67 0.44 -7.27 -1.35
CA VAL A 67 0.41 -7.46 0.11
C VAL A 67 -0.26 -6.25 0.75
N LEU A 68 -1.35 -6.47 1.46
CA LEU A 68 -1.98 -5.45 2.29
C LEU A 68 -1.57 -5.67 3.74
N ASP A 69 -0.95 -4.66 4.33
CA ASP A 69 -0.61 -4.64 5.75
C ASP A 69 -1.82 -4.17 6.55
N GLU A 70 -2.46 -5.08 7.28
CA GLU A 70 -3.65 -4.78 8.05
C GLU A 70 -3.39 -3.75 9.16
N ALA A 71 -2.25 -3.85 9.86
CA ALA A 71 -1.94 -2.96 10.97
C ALA A 71 -1.72 -1.52 10.49
N ASP A 72 -0.99 -1.34 9.38
CA ASP A 72 -0.79 -0.03 8.76
C ASP A 72 -2.11 0.52 8.20
N PHE A 73 -2.90 -0.31 7.53
CA PHE A 73 -4.20 0.08 6.98
C PHE A 73 -5.15 0.57 8.09
N ARG A 74 -5.26 -0.17 9.19
CA ARG A 74 -6.05 0.23 10.36
C ARG A 74 -5.53 1.54 10.97
N ALA A 75 -4.21 1.67 11.11
CA ALA A 75 -3.60 2.90 11.64
C ALA A 75 -3.94 4.12 10.78
N ARG A 76 -3.94 3.97 9.45
CA ARG A 76 -4.34 5.03 8.51
C ARG A 76 -5.82 5.37 8.64
N CYS A 77 -6.71 4.39 8.72
CA CYS A 77 -8.15 4.62 8.96
C CYS A 77 -8.34 5.47 10.23
N ARG A 78 -7.72 5.07 11.34
CA ARG A 78 -7.78 5.83 12.60
C ARG A 78 -7.19 7.24 12.47
N ALA A 79 -6.10 7.39 11.72
CA ALA A 79 -5.48 8.71 11.52
C ALA A 79 -6.42 9.66 10.77
N PHE A 80 -7.10 9.18 9.72
CA PHE A 80 -8.10 9.96 8.99
C PHE A 80 -9.30 10.30 9.88
N ALA A 81 -9.87 9.33 10.59
CA ALA A 81 -10.98 9.56 11.51
C ALA A 81 -10.66 10.64 12.56
N ARG A 82 -9.44 10.59 13.12
CA ARG A 82 -8.99 11.62 14.10
C ARG A 82 -8.70 12.97 13.46
N GLY A 83 -8.09 12.98 12.26
CA GLY A 83 -7.74 14.22 11.55
C GLY A 83 -8.96 15.01 11.10
N PHE A 84 -10.08 14.33 10.87
CA PHE A 84 -11.36 14.92 10.49
C PHE A 84 -12.43 14.72 11.56
N ALA A 85 -12.05 14.87 12.82
CA ALA A 85 -12.97 14.72 13.94
C ALA A 85 -14.20 15.63 13.77
N GLY A 86 -15.40 15.08 13.89
CA GLY A 86 -16.67 15.78 13.69
C GLY A 86 -17.21 15.72 12.26
N ALA A 87 -16.50 15.08 11.33
CA ALA A 87 -16.99 14.78 9.98
C ALA A 87 -17.10 13.27 9.75
N ASP A 88 -18.00 12.88 8.85
CA ASP A 88 -18.07 11.49 8.37
C ASP A 88 -16.94 11.23 7.38
N VAL A 89 -16.11 10.24 7.66
CA VAL A 89 -14.99 9.83 6.80
C VAL A 89 -15.36 8.54 6.06
N TYR A 90 -15.15 8.53 4.75
CA TYR A 90 -15.47 7.39 3.88
C TYR A 90 -14.21 6.86 3.20
N TYR A 91 -14.05 5.53 3.22
CA TYR A 91 -13.06 4.85 2.40
C TYR A 91 -13.61 4.62 0.99
N ALA A 92 -12.85 5.00 -0.02
CA ALA A 92 -13.23 4.83 -1.42
C ALA A 92 -13.01 3.37 -1.87
N GLY A 93 -14.06 2.60 -1.97
CA GLY A 93 -14.02 1.16 -2.33
C GLY A 93 -13.36 0.87 -3.67
N LYS A 94 -13.44 1.82 -4.62
CA LYS A 94 -12.78 1.71 -5.93
C LYS A 94 -11.25 1.55 -5.86
N ALA A 95 -10.61 1.94 -4.76
CA ALA A 95 -9.15 1.81 -4.60
C ALA A 95 -8.73 0.35 -4.44
N PHE A 96 -9.37 -0.37 -3.56
CA PHE A 96 -9.29 -1.82 -3.37
C PHE A 96 -10.39 -2.27 -2.41
N LEU A 97 -11.22 -3.22 -2.81
CA LEU A 97 -12.31 -3.69 -1.99
C LEU A 97 -12.42 -5.22 -2.00
N CYS A 98 -12.35 -5.81 -0.82
CA CYS A 98 -12.75 -7.18 -0.54
C CYS A 98 -13.50 -7.22 0.79
N ARG A 99 -14.07 -8.37 1.15
CA ARG A 99 -14.85 -8.52 2.41
C ARG A 99 -14.03 -8.18 3.65
N ALA A 100 -12.73 -8.54 3.68
CA ALA A 100 -11.84 -8.23 4.80
C ALA A 100 -11.63 -6.72 4.93
N VAL A 101 -11.33 -6.01 3.83
CA VAL A 101 -11.16 -4.55 3.83
C VAL A 101 -12.45 -3.85 4.24
N ALA A 102 -13.60 -4.25 3.70
CA ALA A 102 -14.88 -3.67 4.08
C ALA A 102 -15.19 -3.81 5.58
N ARG A 103 -14.82 -4.95 6.18
CA ARG A 103 -14.95 -5.20 7.61
C ARG A 103 -14.04 -4.30 8.42
N ILE A 104 -12.75 -4.23 8.05
CA ILE A 104 -11.77 -3.37 8.73
C ILE A 104 -12.22 -1.91 8.71
N VAL A 105 -12.66 -1.41 7.56
CA VAL A 105 -13.17 -0.03 7.41
C VAL A 105 -14.32 0.24 8.38
N ALA A 106 -15.27 -0.68 8.48
CA ALA A 106 -16.40 -0.55 9.39
C ALA A 106 -15.98 -0.63 10.88
N GLU A 107 -15.07 -1.55 11.22
CA GLU A 107 -14.53 -1.70 12.59
C GLU A 107 -13.76 -0.46 13.05
N GLU A 108 -13.10 0.23 12.12
CA GLU A 108 -12.39 1.50 12.42
C GLU A 108 -13.30 2.74 12.36
N GLY A 109 -14.62 2.53 12.20
CA GLY A 109 -15.63 3.58 12.28
C GLY A 109 -15.77 4.45 11.04
N LEU A 110 -15.24 4.02 9.89
CA LEU A 110 -15.39 4.74 8.63
C LEU A 110 -16.60 4.23 7.84
N GLY A 111 -17.19 5.12 7.04
CA GLY A 111 -18.11 4.75 5.99
C GLY A 111 -17.39 4.11 4.80
N LEU A 112 -18.14 3.47 3.92
CA LEU A 112 -17.65 2.90 2.67
C LEU A 112 -18.33 3.57 1.49
N ASP A 113 -17.57 4.24 0.64
CA ASP A 113 -18.05 4.79 -0.63
C ASP A 113 -17.93 3.72 -1.73
N VAL A 114 -19.04 3.39 -2.37
CA VAL A 114 -19.14 2.35 -3.41
C VAL A 114 -19.72 2.92 -4.69
N CYS A 115 -19.12 2.58 -5.82
CA CYS A 115 -19.46 3.09 -7.14
C CYS A 115 -20.23 2.06 -8.00
N THR A 116 -20.20 0.77 -7.64
CA THR A 116 -20.75 -0.32 -8.44
C THR A 116 -21.63 -1.25 -7.61
N ALA A 117 -22.53 -1.97 -8.29
CA ALA A 117 -23.36 -3.00 -7.66
C ALA A 117 -22.51 -4.13 -7.06
N GLY A 118 -21.37 -4.46 -7.69
CA GLY A 118 -20.42 -5.46 -7.17
C GLY A 118 -19.78 -5.01 -5.85
N GLU A 119 -19.32 -3.78 -5.77
CA GLU A 119 -18.77 -3.20 -4.53
C GLU A 119 -19.84 -3.16 -3.42
N LEU A 120 -21.07 -2.79 -3.75
CA LEU A 120 -22.19 -2.80 -2.81
C LEU A 120 -22.47 -4.22 -2.29
N ALA A 121 -22.40 -5.24 -3.16
CA ALA A 121 -22.57 -6.63 -2.77
C ALA A 121 -21.48 -7.08 -1.80
N VAL A 122 -20.21 -6.72 -2.06
CA VAL A 122 -19.08 -6.99 -1.16
C VAL A 122 -19.28 -6.32 0.20
N ALA A 123 -19.68 -5.03 0.21
CA ALA A 123 -19.92 -4.28 1.44
C ALA A 123 -21.04 -4.92 2.29
N ARG A 124 -22.14 -5.34 1.66
CA ARG A 124 -23.23 -6.04 2.35
C ARG A 124 -22.79 -7.38 2.91
N ALA A 125 -22.07 -8.18 2.12
CA ALA A 125 -21.57 -9.49 2.54
C ALA A 125 -20.53 -9.39 3.69
N ALA A 126 -19.84 -8.28 3.84
CA ALA A 126 -18.93 -8.04 4.95
C ALA A 126 -19.66 -7.84 6.29
N ARG A 127 -20.90 -7.32 6.26
CA ARG A 127 -21.73 -7.08 7.47
C ARG A 127 -22.46 -8.33 7.96
N THR A 128 -22.71 -9.32 7.10
CA THR A 128 -23.50 -10.52 7.42
C THR A 128 -22.64 -11.70 7.91
N GLY A 129 -21.35 -11.52 8.06
CA GLY A 129 -20.39 -12.56 8.44
C GLY A 129 -19.87 -12.44 9.89
N CYS A 130 -20.65 -11.87 10.81
CA CYS A 130 -20.41 -11.89 12.25
C CYS A 130 -21.43 -12.78 12.92
#